data_989e9f67e47bbf41be57b72acdd7e8da
#
_entry.id   989e9f67e47bbf41be57b72acdd7e8da
#
_cell.length_a   1.000
_cell.length_b   1.000
_cell.length_c   1.000
_cell.angle_alpha   90.00
_cell.angle_beta   90.00
_cell.angle_gamma   90.00
#
_symmetry.space_group_name_H-M   'P 1'
#
loop_
_entity.id
_entity.type
_entity.pdbx_description
1 polymer ?
#
loop_
_entity_poly.entity_id
_entity_poly.type
_entity_poly.pdbx_seq_one_letter_code
_entity_poly.pdbx_strand_id
1 'polypeptide(L)'
;MKKSFKILRVTWVLFLVGLIFSCDEEKEISSYHNNHWEDHYVSGKTLGQKSDSLQTGKTYLSIYSHIYSFSMEKSQSLTAMVSLRNVSETDTIYISKADYYGTEGRLIRHYFKKTIYLKPLETVEIVIDEIDNHGGSGANFIFEWTTKTTTPEPLFEAIMTSLRGSQGLSFTTIGRRIN
;
A
#
# COMPACT_ATOMS: atom_id res chain seq x y z
N MET A 1 -48.39 -44.00 4.20
CA MET A 1 -48.24 -42.56 4.47
C MET A 1 -47.12 -42.18 5.45
N LYS A 2 -46.82 -42.93 6.52
CA LYS A 2 -45.75 -42.55 7.50
C LYS A 2 -44.29 -42.61 6.97
N LYS A 3 -43.96 -43.42 5.95
CA LYS A 3 -42.62 -43.53 5.38
C LYS A 3 -42.24 -42.31 4.51
N SER A 4 -43.16 -41.76 3.76
CA SER A 4 -42.94 -40.61 2.87
C SER A 4 -42.61 -39.32 3.65
N PHE A 5 -43.25 -39.15 4.81
CA PHE A 5 -43.02 -38.00 5.68
C PHE A 5 -41.64 -37.99 6.36
N LYS A 6 -41.06 -39.17 6.61
CA LYS A 6 -39.70 -39.29 7.17
C LYS A 6 -38.64 -38.94 6.14
N ILE A 7 -38.79 -39.35 4.89
CA ILE A 7 -37.88 -39.06 3.79
C ILE A 7 -37.88 -37.54 3.51
N LEU A 8 -39.03 -36.90 3.48
CA LEU A 8 -39.13 -35.45 3.27
C LEU A 8 -38.47 -34.63 4.39
N ARG A 9 -38.55 -35.08 5.65
CA ARG A 9 -37.86 -34.43 6.77
C ARG A 9 -36.33 -34.58 6.70
N VAL A 10 -35.83 -35.74 6.29
CA VAL A 10 -34.38 -35.99 6.17
C VAL A 10 -33.79 -35.19 5.01
N THR A 11 -34.48 -35.09 3.87
CA THR A 11 -34.03 -34.23 2.77
C THR A 11 -34.02 -32.74 3.13
N TRP A 12 -34.98 -32.27 3.91
CA TRP A 12 -34.99 -30.87 4.39
C TRP A 12 -33.86 -30.56 5.37
N VAL A 13 -33.52 -31.47 6.26
CA VAL A 13 -32.42 -31.33 7.20
C VAL A 13 -31.05 -31.33 6.46
N LEU A 14 -30.89 -32.20 5.47
CA LEU A 14 -29.70 -32.24 4.62
C LEU A 14 -29.53 -30.97 3.78
N PHE A 15 -30.62 -30.38 3.32
CA PHE A 15 -30.60 -29.10 2.58
C PHE A 15 -30.25 -27.93 3.52
N LEU A 16 -30.71 -27.92 4.77
CA LEU A 16 -30.39 -26.90 5.76
C LEU A 16 -28.92 -26.97 6.21
N VAL A 17 -28.37 -28.18 6.33
CA VAL A 17 -26.93 -28.38 6.71
C VAL A 17 -26.02 -27.95 5.56
N GLY A 18 -26.42 -28.09 4.30
CA GLY A 18 -25.65 -27.61 3.14
C GLY A 18 -25.50 -26.08 3.05
N LEU A 19 -26.41 -25.33 3.68
CA LEU A 19 -26.36 -23.86 3.66
C LEU A 19 -25.38 -23.23 4.70
N ILE A 20 -24.88 -24.00 5.65
CA ILE A 20 -23.93 -23.53 6.66
C ILE A 20 -22.47 -23.71 6.25
N PHE A 21 -22.17 -24.36 5.13
CA PHE A 21 -20.84 -24.39 4.53
C PHE A 21 -20.68 -23.32 3.42
N SER A 22 -21.19 -22.12 3.65
CA SER A 22 -20.69 -20.95 2.93
C SER A 22 -19.32 -20.65 3.52
N CYS A 23 -18.25 -21.16 2.92
CA CYS A 23 -16.92 -20.64 3.15
C CYS A 23 -16.96 -19.16 2.77
N ASP A 24 -16.88 -18.26 3.75
CA ASP A 24 -16.37 -16.93 3.52
C ASP A 24 -14.94 -17.13 3.01
N GLU A 25 -14.71 -16.92 1.73
CA GLU A 25 -13.36 -16.76 1.19
C GLU A 25 -12.79 -15.53 1.90
N GLU A 26 -11.88 -15.77 2.84
CA GLU A 26 -11.08 -14.72 3.46
C GLU A 26 -10.38 -13.99 2.31
N LYS A 27 -10.81 -12.77 1.99
CA LYS A 27 -10.22 -11.97 0.94
C LYS A 27 -8.77 -11.70 1.31
N GLU A 28 -7.87 -12.29 0.54
CA GLU A 28 -6.44 -12.10 0.72
C GLU A 28 -6.07 -10.63 0.53
N ILE A 29 -5.38 -10.03 1.50
CA ILE A 29 -4.97 -8.63 1.44
C ILE A 29 -3.82 -8.49 0.46
N SER A 30 -4.08 -7.96 -0.73
CA SER A 30 -3.09 -7.81 -1.81
C SER A 30 -1.91 -6.92 -1.41
N SER A 31 -2.08 -6.02 -0.44
CA SER A 31 -1.00 -5.17 0.11
C SER A 31 0.21 -5.96 0.63
N TYR A 32 0.04 -7.23 0.97
CA TYR A 32 1.14 -8.08 1.46
C TYR A 32 1.93 -8.76 0.33
N HIS A 33 1.41 -8.81 -0.90
CA HIS A 33 1.98 -9.57 -2.01
C HIS A 33 2.62 -8.70 -3.10
N ASN A 34 2.72 -7.41 -2.87
CA ASN A 34 3.19 -6.46 -3.87
C ASN A 34 4.72 -6.39 -3.91
N ASN A 35 5.37 -7.34 -4.59
CA ASN A 35 6.83 -7.50 -4.62
C ASN A 35 7.46 -7.23 -5.99
N HIS A 36 6.92 -6.28 -6.76
CA HIS A 36 7.51 -5.90 -8.04
C HIS A 36 8.86 -5.16 -7.92
N TRP A 37 9.31 -4.88 -6.68
CA TRP A 37 10.61 -4.22 -6.43
C TRP A 37 11.81 -5.14 -6.46
N GLU A 38 11.65 -6.46 -6.52
CA GLU A 38 12.78 -7.40 -6.50
C GLU A 38 13.72 -7.19 -7.70
N ASP A 39 13.16 -6.82 -8.85
CA ASP A 39 13.91 -6.47 -10.06
C ASP A 39 14.69 -5.14 -9.92
N HIS A 40 14.32 -4.32 -8.93
CA HIS A 40 14.92 -3.02 -8.64
C HIS A 40 15.93 -3.07 -7.49
N TYR A 41 16.20 -4.25 -6.93
CA TYR A 41 17.20 -4.34 -5.87
C TYR A 41 18.60 -4.04 -6.40
N VAL A 42 19.31 -3.19 -5.66
CA VAL A 42 20.71 -2.90 -5.94
C VAL A 42 21.55 -4.14 -5.68
N SER A 43 22.14 -4.72 -6.72
CA SER A 43 23.07 -5.83 -6.61
C SER A 43 24.51 -5.30 -6.51
N GLY A 44 25.16 -5.53 -5.35
CA GLY A 44 26.58 -5.26 -5.18
C GLY A 44 26.96 -3.78 -4.95
N LYS A 45 28.20 -3.43 -5.20
CA LYS A 45 28.86 -2.16 -4.84
C LYS A 45 28.44 -0.92 -5.66
N THR A 46 27.24 -0.84 -6.18
CA THR A 46 26.84 0.23 -7.13
C THR A 46 26.68 1.62 -6.46
N LEU A 47 26.63 1.72 -5.15
CA LEU A 47 26.54 2.99 -4.41
C LEU A 47 27.89 3.73 -4.26
N GLY A 48 28.90 3.35 -4.99
CA GLY A 48 30.26 3.84 -4.76
C GLY A 48 31.09 4.07 -6.01
N GLN A 49 30.61 4.76 -7.03
CA GLN A 49 31.53 5.44 -7.93
C GLN A 49 31.98 6.74 -7.29
N LYS A 50 33.25 6.81 -7.06
CA LYS A 50 34.03 7.71 -6.18
C LYS A 50 34.08 9.19 -6.61
N SER A 51 33.17 9.65 -7.46
CA SER A 51 33.28 10.96 -8.13
C SER A 51 32.13 11.94 -7.85
N ASP A 52 30.94 11.49 -7.50
CA ASP A 52 29.79 12.38 -7.39
C ASP A 52 29.44 12.67 -5.92
N SER A 53 29.24 13.94 -5.61
CA SER A 53 28.67 14.33 -4.32
C SER A 53 27.26 13.77 -4.22
N LEU A 54 26.99 12.97 -3.21
CA LEU A 54 25.67 12.40 -2.94
C LEU A 54 24.94 13.25 -1.90
N GLN A 55 23.65 13.40 -2.09
CA GLN A 55 22.73 13.91 -1.08
C GLN A 55 21.78 12.79 -0.65
N THR A 56 21.42 12.79 0.61
CA THR A 56 20.41 11.92 1.20
C THR A 56 19.26 12.76 1.69
N GLY A 57 18.11 12.18 1.76
CA GLY A 57 16.96 12.86 2.34
C GLY A 57 15.96 11.87 2.94
N LYS A 58 15.09 12.44 3.74
CA LYS A 58 13.98 11.75 4.36
C LYS A 58 12.68 12.47 4.03
N THR A 59 11.67 11.73 3.58
CA THR A 59 10.38 12.29 3.17
C THR A 59 9.26 11.62 3.95
N TYR A 60 8.36 12.43 4.50
CA TYR A 60 7.11 12.04 5.12
C TYR A 60 5.96 12.18 4.11
N LEU A 61 5.09 11.16 4.02
CA LEU A 61 3.92 11.17 3.16
C LEU A 61 2.70 10.69 3.95
N SER A 62 1.67 11.52 4.05
CA SER A 62 0.41 11.15 4.71
C SER A 62 -0.38 10.16 3.87
N ILE A 63 -0.93 9.14 4.52
CA ILE A 63 -1.79 8.11 3.93
C ILE A 63 -3.03 7.95 4.81
N TYR A 64 -4.13 7.57 4.19
CA TYR A 64 -5.39 7.31 4.86
C TYR A 64 -5.92 5.95 4.42
N SER A 65 -5.98 4.97 5.33
CA SER A 65 -6.64 3.68 5.06
C SER A 65 -8.16 3.80 5.15
N HIS A 66 -8.62 4.77 5.92
CA HIS A 66 -10.03 5.17 5.97
C HIS A 66 -10.15 6.64 6.40
N ILE A 67 -11.28 7.24 6.10
CA ILE A 67 -11.68 8.58 6.58
C ILE A 67 -13.01 8.49 7.29
N TYR A 68 -13.26 9.43 8.20
CA TYR A 68 -14.56 9.55 8.84
C TYR A 68 -15.56 10.16 7.87
N SER A 69 -16.81 9.66 7.89
CA SER A 69 -17.91 10.10 7.05
C SER A 69 -19.14 10.32 7.92
N PHE A 70 -19.64 11.53 7.98
CA PHE A 70 -20.79 11.98 8.77
C PHE A 70 -20.58 12.01 10.30
N SER A 71 -19.85 11.10 10.89
CA SER A 71 -19.60 11.06 12.34
C SER A 71 -18.32 10.28 12.65
N MET A 72 -17.84 10.34 13.89
CA MET A 72 -16.69 9.54 14.35
C MET A 72 -16.98 8.03 14.39
N GLU A 73 -18.24 7.62 14.32
CA GLU A 73 -18.68 6.22 14.37
C GLU A 73 -18.79 5.60 12.95
N LYS A 74 -18.69 6.43 11.92
CA LYS A 74 -18.80 5.98 10.53
C LYS A 74 -17.54 6.33 9.76
N SER A 75 -16.87 5.31 9.26
CA SER A 75 -15.70 5.45 8.40
C SER A 75 -15.97 4.88 7.01
N GLN A 76 -15.19 5.34 6.06
CA GLN A 76 -15.14 4.84 4.69
C GLN A 76 -13.71 4.39 4.41
N SER A 77 -13.54 3.11 4.07
CA SER A 77 -12.25 2.51 3.70
C SER A 77 -11.80 3.05 2.35
N LEU A 78 -10.49 3.08 2.14
CA LEU A 78 -9.84 3.65 0.97
C LEU A 78 -8.77 2.69 0.46
N THR A 79 -8.69 2.55 -0.85
CA THR A 79 -7.48 2.04 -1.51
C THR A 79 -6.50 3.19 -1.63
N ALA A 80 -5.26 2.99 -1.23
CA ALA A 80 -4.20 3.97 -1.41
C ALA A 80 -3.15 3.47 -2.39
N MET A 81 -2.90 4.22 -3.46
CA MET A 81 -1.81 4.00 -4.40
C MET A 81 -0.71 5.04 -4.13
N VAL A 82 0.44 4.57 -3.71
CA VAL A 82 1.61 5.40 -3.39
C VAL A 82 2.61 5.29 -4.53
N SER A 83 2.92 6.41 -5.17
CA SER A 83 3.86 6.49 -6.28
C SER A 83 5.20 7.05 -5.80
N LEU A 84 6.28 6.31 -6.08
CA LEU A 84 7.66 6.70 -5.85
C LEU A 84 8.27 7.03 -7.21
N ARG A 85 8.54 8.31 -7.47
CA ARG A 85 8.89 8.79 -8.81
C ARG A 85 10.30 9.33 -8.85
N ASN A 86 11.07 8.86 -9.83
CA ASN A 86 12.28 9.57 -10.27
C ASN A 86 11.90 10.64 -11.29
N VAL A 87 12.04 11.89 -10.93
CA VAL A 87 11.73 13.03 -11.81
C VAL A 87 12.95 13.54 -12.60
N SER A 88 14.09 12.88 -12.46
CA SER A 88 15.28 13.17 -13.28
C SER A 88 15.13 12.52 -14.67
N GLU A 89 15.51 13.25 -15.71
CA GLU A 89 15.57 12.73 -17.09
C GLU A 89 16.84 11.91 -17.36
N THR A 90 17.87 12.04 -16.51
CA THR A 90 19.21 11.51 -16.80
C THR A 90 19.77 10.61 -15.71
N ASP A 91 19.43 10.85 -14.46
CA ASP A 91 20.09 10.22 -13.32
C ASP A 91 19.20 9.15 -12.65
N THR A 92 19.84 8.10 -12.18
CA THR A 92 19.22 7.09 -11.34
C THR A 92 19.18 7.57 -9.89
N ILE A 93 18.09 7.33 -9.18
CA ILE A 93 17.93 7.56 -7.75
C ILE A 93 17.84 6.25 -6.99
N TYR A 94 18.08 6.30 -5.69
CA TYR A 94 18.05 5.14 -4.80
C TYR A 94 17.11 5.39 -3.63
N ILE A 95 16.28 4.39 -3.30
CA ILE A 95 15.39 4.44 -2.15
C ILE A 95 15.77 3.27 -1.23
N SER A 96 16.28 3.62 -0.06
CA SER A 96 16.77 2.63 0.92
C SER A 96 15.69 2.19 1.90
N LYS A 97 14.59 2.96 2.00
CA LYS A 97 13.55 2.71 2.98
C LYS A 97 12.19 3.16 2.49
N ALA A 98 11.18 2.34 2.74
CA ALA A 98 9.77 2.68 2.64
C ALA A 98 9.04 2.00 3.80
N ASP A 99 8.88 2.73 4.89
CA ASP A 99 8.26 2.26 6.12
C ASP A 99 6.88 2.85 6.30
N TYR A 100 5.92 1.99 6.53
CA TYR A 100 4.52 2.32 6.74
C TYR A 100 4.18 2.31 8.23
N TYR A 101 3.65 3.44 8.71
CA TYR A 101 3.26 3.66 10.11
C TYR A 101 1.77 3.92 10.22
N GLY A 102 1.17 3.41 11.30
CA GLY A 102 -0.23 3.69 11.63
C GLY A 102 -0.43 5.04 12.31
N THR A 103 -1.69 5.39 12.50
CA THR A 103 -2.13 6.63 13.15
C THR A 103 -1.45 6.89 14.50
N GLU A 104 -1.14 5.86 15.25
CA GLU A 104 -0.48 5.94 16.58
C GLU A 104 1.06 6.03 16.48
N GLY A 105 1.62 6.13 15.27
CA GLY A 105 3.06 6.16 15.04
C GLY A 105 3.76 4.80 15.16
N ARG A 106 3.01 3.71 15.31
CA ARG A 106 3.57 2.36 15.32
C ARG A 106 3.90 1.90 13.91
N LEU A 107 5.09 1.35 13.72
CA LEU A 107 5.48 0.71 12.47
C LEU A 107 4.56 -0.50 12.19
N ILE A 108 3.97 -0.52 10.99
CA ILE A 108 3.12 -1.60 10.50
C ILE A 108 3.92 -2.52 9.59
N ARG A 109 4.66 -1.92 8.62
CA ARG A 109 5.32 -2.70 7.56
C ARG A 109 6.55 -2.01 7.02
N HIS A 110 7.59 -2.80 6.76
CA HIS A 110 8.72 -2.45 5.90
C HIS A 110 8.43 -2.97 4.49
N TYR A 111 8.36 -2.09 3.51
CA TYR A 111 8.12 -2.52 2.12
C TYR A 111 9.41 -3.00 1.44
N PHE A 112 10.54 -2.39 1.71
CA PHE A 112 11.81 -2.76 1.08
C PHE A 112 12.72 -3.48 2.06
N LYS A 113 13.19 -4.67 1.65
CA LYS A 113 14.22 -5.45 2.38
C LYS A 113 15.65 -4.98 2.04
N LYS A 114 15.82 -4.33 0.90
CA LYS A 114 17.07 -3.82 0.36
C LYS A 114 16.81 -2.50 -0.35
N THR A 115 17.86 -1.73 -0.56
CA THR A 115 17.79 -0.51 -1.39
C THR A 115 17.34 -0.88 -2.81
N ILE A 116 16.37 -0.14 -3.32
CA ILE A 116 15.94 -0.20 -4.71
C ILE A 116 16.50 1.00 -5.48
N TYR A 117 16.58 0.86 -6.79
CA TYR A 117 16.92 1.96 -7.70
C TYR A 117 15.74 2.27 -8.62
N LEU A 118 15.60 3.52 -9.01
CA LEU A 118 14.68 3.95 -10.07
C LEU A 118 15.49 4.62 -11.17
N LYS A 119 15.28 4.13 -12.41
CA LYS A 119 15.86 4.73 -13.62
C LYS A 119 15.28 6.13 -13.86
N PRO A 120 15.87 6.93 -14.74
CA PRO A 120 15.30 8.20 -15.15
C PRO A 120 13.82 8.07 -15.55
N LEU A 121 12.97 8.95 -15.02
CA LEU A 121 11.52 9.04 -15.24
C LEU A 121 10.72 7.79 -14.83
N GLU A 122 11.34 6.83 -14.15
CA GLU A 122 10.68 5.62 -13.68
C GLU A 122 9.83 5.88 -12.44
N THR A 123 8.71 5.19 -12.36
CA THR A 123 7.81 5.18 -11.19
C THR A 123 7.65 3.76 -10.70
N VAL A 124 7.71 3.60 -9.39
CA VAL A 124 7.37 2.37 -8.68
C VAL A 124 6.19 2.66 -7.76
N GLU A 125 5.26 1.73 -7.64
CA GLU A 125 4.03 1.91 -6.89
C GLU A 125 3.91 0.93 -5.73
N ILE A 126 3.35 1.42 -4.62
CA ILE A 126 2.89 0.62 -3.48
C ILE A 126 1.37 0.77 -3.44
N VAL A 127 0.65 -0.34 -3.43
CA VAL A 127 -0.80 -0.33 -3.27
C VAL A 127 -1.16 -0.86 -1.88
N ILE A 128 -1.96 -0.09 -1.15
CA ILE A 128 -2.60 -0.51 0.09
C ILE A 128 -4.07 -0.78 -0.24
N ASP A 129 -4.46 -2.02 -0.04
CA ASP A 129 -5.81 -2.51 -0.35
C ASP A 129 -6.88 -1.84 0.54
N GLU A 130 -8.09 -1.66 0.01
CA GLU A 130 -9.23 -1.09 0.74
C GLU A 130 -9.56 -1.88 2.02
N ILE A 131 -9.31 -3.19 2.03
CA ILE A 131 -9.54 -4.03 3.21
C ILE A 131 -8.40 -3.97 4.24
N ASP A 132 -7.24 -3.38 3.88
CA ASP A 132 -6.10 -3.18 4.79
C ASP A 132 -6.27 -1.90 5.63
N ASN A 133 -7.04 -2.00 6.69
CA ASN A 133 -7.34 -0.88 7.58
C ASN A 133 -6.31 -0.66 8.70
N HIS A 134 -5.16 -1.35 8.68
CA HIS A 134 -4.15 -1.29 9.74
C HIS A 134 -3.56 0.11 9.95
N GLY A 135 -3.52 0.93 8.89
CA GLY A 135 -2.98 2.30 8.95
C GLY A 135 -3.86 3.27 9.73
N GLY A 136 -5.16 3.08 9.67
CA GLY A 136 -6.11 4.01 10.27
C GLY A 136 -6.29 5.30 9.47
N SER A 137 -6.81 6.33 10.13
CA SER A 137 -7.13 7.63 9.53
C SER A 137 -5.99 8.64 9.53
N GLY A 138 -4.81 8.27 9.99
CA GLY A 138 -3.64 9.14 10.09
C GLY A 138 -2.33 8.42 9.85
N ALA A 139 -2.35 7.39 9.01
CA ALA A 139 -1.17 6.64 8.62
C ALA A 139 -0.19 7.50 7.81
N ASN A 140 1.03 7.02 7.70
CA ASN A 140 2.05 7.70 6.91
C ASN A 140 3.15 6.75 6.45
N PHE A 141 3.88 7.19 5.43
CA PHE A 141 5.15 6.61 5.03
C PHE A 141 6.32 7.50 5.44
N ILE A 142 7.43 6.84 5.78
CA ILE A 142 8.76 7.45 5.83
C ILE A 142 9.60 6.80 4.75
N PHE A 143 10.05 7.62 3.79
CA PHE A 143 11.01 7.21 2.77
C PHE A 143 12.39 7.76 3.12
N GLU A 144 13.43 6.94 2.93
CA GLU A 144 14.82 7.38 2.91
C GLU A 144 15.39 7.16 1.52
N TRP A 145 16.04 8.19 0.98
CA TRP A 145 16.52 8.17 -0.39
C TRP A 145 17.90 8.81 -0.54
N THR A 146 18.56 8.49 -1.63
CA THR A 146 19.88 9.00 -2.01
C THR A 146 19.90 9.32 -3.49
N THR A 147 20.46 10.48 -3.84
CA THR A 147 20.67 10.92 -5.21
C THR A 147 21.96 11.73 -5.31
N LYS A 148 22.38 12.10 -6.54
CA LYS A 148 23.46 13.08 -6.71
C LYS A 148 22.97 14.46 -6.28
N THR A 149 23.89 15.32 -5.80
CA THR A 149 23.54 16.68 -5.40
C THR A 149 23.00 17.56 -6.53
N THR A 150 23.27 17.18 -7.78
CA THR A 150 22.79 17.86 -8.99
C THR A 150 21.46 17.31 -9.52
N THR A 151 21.01 16.18 -8.98
CA THR A 151 19.78 15.49 -9.42
C THR A 151 18.60 15.99 -8.61
N PRO A 152 17.43 16.24 -9.23
CA PRO A 152 16.21 16.54 -8.50
C PRO A 152 15.88 15.47 -7.46
N GLU A 153 15.30 15.89 -6.34
CA GLU A 153 14.80 14.97 -5.33
C GLU A 153 13.66 14.11 -5.87
N PRO A 154 13.50 12.86 -5.39
CA PRO A 154 12.37 12.04 -5.77
C PRO A 154 11.04 12.67 -5.34
N LEU A 155 10.01 12.45 -6.14
CA LEU A 155 8.64 12.84 -5.82
C LEU A 155 7.89 11.63 -5.25
N PHE A 156 7.31 11.81 -4.08
CA PHE A 156 6.43 10.82 -3.45
C PHE A 156 5.02 11.40 -3.38
N GLU A 157 4.07 10.66 -3.94
CA GLU A 157 2.66 11.04 -3.99
C GLU A 157 1.79 9.86 -3.59
N ALA A 158 0.60 10.14 -3.08
CA ALA A 158 -0.41 9.11 -2.90
C ALA A 158 -1.77 9.58 -3.40
N ILE A 159 -2.50 8.66 -4.00
CA ILE A 159 -3.90 8.83 -4.38
C ILE A 159 -4.70 7.86 -3.53
N MET A 160 -5.63 8.40 -2.74
CA MET A 160 -6.62 7.60 -2.04
C MET A 160 -7.93 7.61 -2.81
N THR A 161 -8.52 6.43 -2.99
CA THR A 161 -9.78 6.26 -3.73
C THR A 161 -10.74 5.35 -2.99
N SER A 162 -12.02 5.59 -3.16
CA SER A 162 -13.08 4.67 -2.74
C SER A 162 -14.29 4.80 -3.64
N LEU A 163 -14.98 3.69 -3.87
CA LEU A 163 -16.21 3.62 -4.64
C LEU A 163 -17.34 3.13 -3.73
N ARG A 164 -18.40 3.92 -3.61
CA ARG A 164 -19.59 3.54 -2.87
C ARG A 164 -20.82 3.66 -3.77
N GLY A 165 -21.30 2.52 -4.23
CA GLY A 165 -22.37 2.47 -5.24
C GLY A 165 -21.90 3.14 -6.54
N SER A 166 -22.60 4.19 -6.97
CA SER A 166 -22.25 4.99 -8.16
C SER A 166 -21.41 6.24 -7.85
N GLN A 167 -21.03 6.46 -6.59
CA GLN A 167 -20.26 7.64 -6.18
C GLN A 167 -18.80 7.23 -5.92
N GLY A 168 -17.88 8.00 -6.51
CA GLY A 168 -16.45 7.88 -6.29
C GLY A 168 -15.92 9.03 -5.44
N LEU A 169 -14.96 8.71 -4.57
CA LEU A 169 -14.15 9.67 -3.84
C LEU A 169 -12.71 9.47 -4.26
N SER A 170 -11.99 10.55 -4.54
CA SER A 170 -10.55 10.53 -4.76
C SER A 170 -9.93 11.82 -4.27
N PHE A 171 -8.75 11.69 -3.64
CA PHE A 171 -7.91 12.83 -3.26
C PHE A 171 -6.44 12.40 -3.20
N THR A 172 -5.55 13.37 -3.24
CA THR A 172 -4.10 13.15 -3.28
C THR A 172 -3.40 13.77 -2.08
N THR A 173 -2.26 13.19 -1.74
CA THR A 173 -1.28 13.77 -0.82
C THR A 173 0.09 13.79 -1.49
N ILE A 174 0.93 14.76 -1.09
CA ILE A 174 2.28 14.93 -1.61
C ILE A 174 3.27 14.82 -0.44
N GLY A 175 4.37 14.11 -0.67
CA GLY A 175 5.44 13.92 0.29
C GLY A 175 6.15 15.24 0.62
N ARG A 176 6.50 15.41 1.89
CA ARG A 176 7.27 16.55 2.38
C ARG A 176 8.61 16.08 2.90
N ARG A 177 9.70 16.65 2.38
CA ARG A 177 11.02 16.44 2.95
C ARG A 177 11.07 16.92 4.40
N ILE A 178 11.63 16.10 5.29
CA ILE A 178 11.74 16.36 6.74
C ILE A 178 13.20 16.35 7.23
N ASN A 179 14.12 15.95 6.36
CA ASN A 179 15.56 15.97 6.62
C ASN A 179 16.34 15.98 5.30
#